data_44d50a821a2ab5bde1556ef08606fc96
#
_entry.id   44d50a821a2ab5bde1556ef08606fc96
#
_cell.length_a   1.000
_cell.length_b   1.000
_cell.length_c   1.000
_cell.angle_alpha   90.00
_cell.angle_beta   90.00
_cell.angle_gamma   90.00
#
_symmetry.space_group_name_H-M   'P 1'
#
loop_
_entity.id
_entity.type
_entity.pdbx_description
1 polymer ?
#
loop_
_entity_poly.entity_id
_entity_poly.type
_entity_poly.pdbx_seq_one_letter_code
_entity_poly.pdbx_strand_id
1 'polypeptide(L)'
;MFGWFSPGFSGLLPLVALFGMVPCSSGQQIPDTSISHERSALTQSFANEKLWLWQKRLKLQDWNISLEMSRSSSLKPKTLGNIHWDLDKKTAVIHVLDPADYRMSFHDMLNDMEFTVVHELIHLELSPVLSPLSRSDANRRDEETAVNQMADALLKLDRAR
;
A
#
# COMPACT_ATOMS: atom_id res chain seq x y z
N MET A 1 -92.05 36.40 4.28
CA MET A 1 -92.20 37.53 3.34
C MET A 1 -90.85 37.67 2.64
N PHE A 2 -90.93 37.43 1.36
CA PHE A 2 -90.08 37.97 0.28
C PHE A 2 -88.56 38.17 0.56
N GLY A 3 -87.63 37.72 -0.16
CA GLY A 3 -87.57 37.31 -1.58
C GLY A 3 -86.29 37.80 -2.17
N TRP A 4 -85.76 37.02 -3.07
CA TRP A 4 -84.97 37.33 -4.28
C TRP A 4 -83.47 37.41 -4.26
N PHE A 5 -82.91 36.52 -4.94
CA PHE A 5 -82.21 36.35 -6.23
C PHE A 5 -80.69 36.42 -6.18
N SER A 6 -80.17 35.28 -6.60
CA SER A 6 -78.97 34.94 -7.36
C SER A 6 -78.46 36.08 -8.32
N PRO A 7 -77.30 35.87 -9.01
CA PRO A 7 -76.38 34.77 -9.16
C PRO A 7 -74.92 35.13 -9.23
N GLY A 8 -74.06 34.08 -9.12
CA GLY A 8 -73.02 33.83 -10.05
C GLY A 8 -71.76 34.67 -10.11
N PHE A 9 -70.68 34.05 -9.87
CA PHE A 9 -69.64 33.98 -10.87
C PHE A 9 -68.57 32.90 -10.44
N SER A 10 -68.52 31.87 -11.26
CA SER A 10 -67.42 30.87 -11.25
C SER A 10 -66.11 31.57 -11.56
N GLY A 11 -65.15 31.36 -10.71
CA GLY A 11 -63.78 31.69 -10.96
C GLY A 11 -62.88 30.55 -10.52
N LEU A 12 -62.74 29.52 -11.36
CA LEU A 12 -61.70 28.51 -11.18
C LEU A 12 -60.35 29.18 -11.45
N LEU A 13 -59.56 29.35 -10.41
CA LEU A 13 -58.15 29.63 -10.55
C LEU A 13 -57.39 28.30 -10.66
N PRO A 14 -56.60 28.06 -11.71
CA PRO A 14 -55.78 26.89 -11.78
C PRO A 14 -54.61 27.05 -10.80
N LEU A 15 -54.51 26.11 -9.87
CA LEU A 15 -53.35 25.92 -8.99
C LEU A 15 -52.21 25.43 -9.85
N VAL A 16 -51.34 26.33 -10.26
CA VAL A 16 -50.05 25.97 -10.91
C VAL A 16 -49.14 25.37 -9.87
N ALA A 17 -49.08 24.04 -9.82
CA ALA A 17 -48.08 23.31 -9.06
C ALA A 17 -46.73 23.53 -9.72
N LEU A 18 -45.95 24.44 -9.16
CA LEU A 18 -44.51 24.53 -9.45
C LEU A 18 -43.83 23.30 -8.88
N PHE A 19 -43.68 22.27 -9.70
CA PHE A 19 -42.73 21.19 -9.46
C PHE A 19 -41.34 21.79 -9.55
N GLY A 20 -40.76 22.16 -8.41
CA GLY A 20 -39.36 22.44 -8.27
C GLY A 20 -38.55 21.19 -8.65
N MET A 21 -37.99 21.19 -9.83
CA MET A 21 -36.91 20.25 -10.19
C MET A 21 -35.74 20.51 -9.24
N VAL A 22 -35.59 19.64 -8.25
CA VAL A 22 -34.35 19.55 -7.49
C VAL A 22 -33.29 19.05 -8.48
N PRO A 23 -32.22 19.81 -8.77
CA PRO A 23 -31.14 19.27 -9.57
C PRO A 23 -30.55 18.08 -8.82
N CYS A 24 -30.66 16.89 -9.38
CA CYS A 24 -29.87 15.74 -8.97
C CYS A 24 -28.39 16.18 -8.99
N SER A 25 -27.84 16.36 -7.82
CA SER A 25 -26.41 16.57 -7.65
C SER A 25 -25.72 15.36 -8.28
N SER A 26 -25.17 15.56 -9.47
CA SER A 26 -24.30 14.56 -10.11
C SER A 26 -23.17 14.32 -9.14
N GLY A 27 -23.20 13.16 -8.45
CA GLY A 27 -22.11 12.71 -7.63
C GLY A 27 -20.86 12.73 -8.54
N GLN A 28 -19.91 13.58 -8.23
CA GLN A 28 -18.62 13.59 -8.89
C GLN A 28 -17.99 12.22 -8.66
N GLN A 29 -18.00 11.36 -9.69
CA GLN A 29 -17.18 10.17 -9.70
C GLN A 29 -15.73 10.63 -9.67
N ILE A 30 -15.09 10.44 -8.52
CA ILE A 30 -13.64 10.62 -8.38
C ILE A 30 -13.02 9.67 -9.42
N PRO A 31 -12.17 10.17 -10.35
CA PRO A 31 -11.56 9.32 -11.36
C PRO A 31 -10.77 8.21 -10.68
N ASP A 32 -10.92 6.98 -11.14
CA ASP A 32 -10.26 5.77 -10.62
C ASP A 32 -8.72 5.93 -10.56
N THR A 33 -8.17 6.75 -11.43
CA THR A 33 -6.77 7.19 -11.45
C THR A 33 -6.33 7.94 -10.20
N SER A 34 -7.18 8.78 -9.59
CA SER A 34 -6.80 9.54 -8.39
C SER A 34 -6.69 8.63 -7.17
N ILE A 35 -7.58 7.66 -7.04
CA ILE A 35 -7.57 6.66 -5.96
C ILE A 35 -6.33 5.76 -6.08
N SER A 36 -5.95 5.38 -7.29
CA SER A 36 -4.75 4.55 -7.51
C SER A 36 -3.46 5.30 -7.19
N HIS A 37 -3.36 6.58 -7.54
CA HIS A 37 -2.21 7.43 -7.20
C HIS A 37 -2.10 7.66 -5.69
N GLU A 38 -3.20 7.96 -5.02
CA GLU A 38 -3.22 8.15 -3.57
C GLU A 38 -2.81 6.86 -2.84
N ARG A 39 -3.34 5.72 -3.25
CA ARG A 39 -2.97 4.41 -2.71
C ARG A 39 -1.47 4.13 -2.91
N SER A 40 -0.93 4.40 -4.07
CA SER A 40 0.51 4.23 -4.35
C SER A 40 1.37 5.12 -3.47
N ALA A 41 1.02 6.40 -3.32
CA ALA A 41 1.74 7.34 -2.47
C ALA A 41 1.72 6.94 -0.99
N LEU A 42 0.56 6.51 -0.47
CA LEU A 42 0.41 6.01 0.90
C LEU A 42 1.26 4.76 1.13
N THR A 43 1.27 3.84 0.17
CA THR A 43 2.06 2.61 0.27
C THR A 43 3.56 2.89 0.23
N GLN A 44 4.01 3.81 -0.64
CA GLN A 44 5.41 4.23 -0.68
C GLN A 44 5.84 4.88 0.64
N SER A 45 4.99 5.74 1.20
CA SER A 45 5.25 6.39 2.51
C SER A 45 5.36 5.35 3.62
N PHE A 46 4.43 4.39 3.67
CA PHE A 46 4.45 3.30 4.63
C PHE A 46 5.74 2.46 4.52
N ALA A 47 6.10 2.04 3.30
CA ALA A 47 7.30 1.23 3.08
C ALA A 47 8.59 1.96 3.51
N ASN A 48 8.70 3.26 3.23
CA ASN A 48 9.82 4.08 3.68
C ASN A 48 9.86 4.26 5.20
N GLU A 49 8.70 4.42 5.85
CA GLU A 49 8.60 4.45 7.32
C GLU A 49 9.10 3.14 7.92
N LYS A 50 8.68 1.99 7.36
CA LYS A 50 9.11 0.68 7.82
C LYS A 50 10.59 0.44 7.56
N LEU A 51 11.12 0.84 6.41
CA LEU A 51 12.55 0.81 6.13
C LEU A 51 13.33 1.57 7.20
N TRP A 52 12.99 2.82 7.47
CA TRP A 52 13.68 3.64 8.48
C TRP A 52 13.60 3.02 9.88
N LEU A 53 12.44 2.52 10.28
CA LEU A 53 12.22 1.87 11.57
C LEU A 53 13.10 0.64 11.75
N TRP A 54 13.08 -0.27 10.76
CA TRP A 54 13.79 -1.53 10.83
C TRP A 54 15.29 -1.39 10.58
N GLN A 55 15.72 -0.47 9.74
CA GLN A 55 17.12 -0.09 9.57
C GLN A 55 17.73 0.34 10.92
N LYS A 56 17.00 1.15 11.70
CA LYS A 56 17.43 1.57 13.04
C LYS A 56 17.47 0.39 14.02
N ARG A 57 16.48 -0.50 14.00
CA ARG A 57 16.40 -1.67 14.90
C ARG A 57 17.49 -2.69 14.63
N LEU A 58 17.83 -2.91 13.39
CA LEU A 58 18.90 -3.80 12.94
C LEU A 58 20.29 -3.14 12.97
N LYS A 59 20.38 -1.88 13.44
CA LYS A 59 21.64 -1.12 13.55
C LYS A 59 22.38 -0.90 12.23
N LEU A 60 21.62 -0.79 11.14
CA LEU A 60 22.11 -0.55 9.79
C LEU A 60 22.16 0.94 9.41
N GLN A 61 22.23 1.87 10.39
CA GLN A 61 22.17 3.31 10.13
C GLN A 61 23.39 3.85 9.39
N ASP A 62 24.48 3.09 9.35
CA ASP A 62 25.69 3.40 8.59
C ASP A 62 25.57 3.03 7.10
N TRP A 63 24.47 2.41 6.70
CA TRP A 63 24.13 2.13 5.31
C TRP A 63 23.22 3.23 4.73
N ASN A 64 23.49 3.61 3.47
CA ASN A 64 22.57 4.41 2.68
C ASN A 64 21.66 3.47 1.91
N ILE A 65 20.42 3.27 2.41
CA ILE A 65 19.46 2.32 1.85
C ILE A 65 18.32 3.10 1.22
N SER A 66 18.01 2.82 -0.05
CA SER A 66 16.80 3.30 -0.75
C SER A 66 15.81 2.16 -0.99
N LEU A 67 14.55 2.52 -1.16
CA LEU A 67 13.46 1.60 -1.45
C LEU A 67 12.74 2.02 -2.73
N GLU A 68 12.56 1.09 -3.64
CA GLU A 68 11.92 1.29 -4.93
C GLU A 68 10.76 0.30 -5.13
N MET A 69 9.61 0.80 -5.62
CA MET A 69 8.50 -0.05 -6.04
C MET A 69 8.81 -0.64 -7.42
N SER A 70 8.67 -1.95 -7.54
CA SER A 70 8.99 -2.68 -8.77
C SER A 70 7.81 -3.51 -9.25
N ARG A 71 7.57 -3.48 -10.56
CA ARG A 71 6.55 -4.33 -11.18
C ARG A 71 6.97 -5.80 -11.07
N SER A 72 5.97 -6.68 -10.96
CA SER A 72 6.20 -8.14 -10.88
C SER A 72 7.02 -8.69 -12.06
N SER A 73 6.96 -8.04 -13.22
CA SER A 73 7.76 -8.39 -14.40
C SER A 73 9.26 -8.08 -14.24
N SER A 74 9.62 -7.20 -13.33
CA SER A 74 11.01 -6.80 -13.04
C SER A 74 11.62 -7.55 -11.86
N LEU A 75 10.81 -8.27 -11.10
CA LEU A 75 11.25 -9.12 -10.00
C LEU A 75 11.46 -10.56 -10.48
N LYS A 76 12.23 -11.34 -9.72
CA LYS A 76 12.34 -12.78 -9.99
C LYS A 76 10.97 -13.46 -9.83
N PRO A 77 10.68 -14.50 -10.61
CA PRO A 77 9.42 -15.23 -10.47
C PRO A 77 9.18 -15.69 -9.02
N LYS A 78 7.98 -15.42 -8.50
CA LYS A 78 7.53 -15.78 -7.15
C LYS A 78 8.27 -15.06 -6.00
N THR A 79 8.95 -13.96 -6.25
CA THR A 79 9.50 -13.10 -5.20
C THR A 79 8.67 -11.82 -5.08
N LEU A 80 8.58 -11.29 -3.87
CA LEU A 80 7.86 -10.05 -3.55
C LEU A 80 8.80 -8.86 -3.39
N GLY A 81 10.11 -9.14 -3.37
CA GLY A 81 11.18 -8.16 -3.31
C GLY A 81 12.53 -8.75 -3.66
N ASN A 82 13.52 -7.90 -3.64
CA ASN A 82 14.94 -8.25 -3.66
C ASN A 82 15.77 -7.07 -3.16
N ILE A 83 17.02 -7.34 -2.80
CA ILE A 83 17.98 -6.32 -2.42
C ILE A 83 19.25 -6.44 -3.26
N HIS A 84 19.80 -5.28 -3.62
CA HIS A 84 21.13 -5.14 -4.20
C HIS A 84 21.97 -4.23 -3.31
N TRP A 85 23.22 -4.60 -3.04
CA TRP A 85 24.09 -3.82 -2.18
C TRP A 85 25.53 -3.76 -2.69
N ASP A 86 26.22 -2.72 -2.25
CA ASP A 86 27.65 -2.51 -2.42
C ASP A 86 28.26 -2.39 -1.01
N LEU A 87 29.04 -3.40 -0.61
CA LEU A 87 29.65 -3.47 0.72
C LEU A 87 30.69 -2.36 0.95
N ASP A 88 31.44 -2.00 -0.09
CA ASP A 88 32.51 -1.02 0.02
C ASP A 88 31.95 0.40 0.21
N LYS A 89 30.85 0.70 -0.49
CA LYS A 89 30.17 2.00 -0.41
C LYS A 89 29.12 2.07 0.68
N LYS A 90 28.77 0.94 1.29
CA LYS A 90 27.62 0.82 2.20
C LYS A 90 26.34 1.42 1.63
N THR A 91 26.03 1.08 0.39
CA THR A 91 24.78 1.45 -0.28
C THR A 91 23.95 0.22 -0.60
N ALA A 92 22.65 0.34 -0.49
CA ALA A 92 21.73 -0.74 -0.87
C ALA A 92 20.45 -0.17 -1.48
N VAL A 93 19.83 -0.95 -2.38
CA VAL A 93 18.51 -0.69 -2.95
C VAL A 93 17.63 -1.90 -2.70
N ILE A 94 16.54 -1.69 -1.99
CA ILE A 94 15.51 -2.69 -1.78
C ILE A 94 14.41 -2.45 -2.81
N HIS A 95 14.11 -3.46 -3.61
CA HIS A 95 12.95 -3.46 -4.49
C HIS A 95 11.82 -4.21 -3.80
N VAL A 96 10.63 -3.61 -3.72
CA VAL A 96 9.41 -4.23 -3.22
C VAL A 96 8.36 -4.23 -4.33
N LEU A 97 7.43 -5.19 -4.27
CA LEU A 97 6.39 -5.32 -5.28
C LEU A 97 5.51 -4.06 -5.31
N ASP A 98 5.22 -3.58 -6.53
CA ASP A 98 4.31 -2.44 -6.75
C ASP A 98 2.91 -2.75 -6.22
N PRO A 99 2.24 -1.81 -5.51
CA PRO A 99 0.89 -2.00 -4.98
C PRO A 99 -0.15 -2.46 -6.00
N ALA A 100 0.02 -2.12 -7.27
CA ALA A 100 -0.88 -2.51 -8.35
C ALA A 100 -0.79 -4.00 -8.73
N ASP A 101 0.30 -4.67 -8.36
CA ASP A 101 0.52 -6.09 -8.67
C ASP A 101 0.09 -7.03 -7.53
N TYR A 102 -0.23 -6.49 -6.34
CA TYR A 102 -0.79 -7.28 -5.23
C TYR A 102 -2.24 -7.69 -5.51
N ARG A 103 -2.56 -8.93 -5.15
CA ARG A 103 -3.92 -9.52 -5.28
C ARG A 103 -4.48 -9.93 -3.93
N MET A 104 -4.35 -9.04 -2.95
CA MET A 104 -4.82 -9.25 -1.58
C MET A 104 -5.43 -7.97 -1.00
N SER A 105 -5.98 -8.03 0.20
CA SER A 105 -6.51 -6.86 0.89
C SER A 105 -5.41 -5.79 1.09
N PHE A 106 -5.79 -4.52 1.23
CA PHE A 106 -4.83 -3.45 1.48
C PHE A 106 -4.03 -3.68 2.77
N HIS A 107 -4.69 -4.16 3.80
CA HIS A 107 -4.06 -4.49 5.09
C HIS A 107 -3.02 -5.62 4.95
N ASP A 108 -3.37 -6.68 4.26
CA ASP A 108 -2.46 -7.83 4.06
C ASP A 108 -1.27 -7.42 3.20
N MET A 109 -1.49 -6.59 2.18
CA MET A 109 -0.43 -6.02 1.35
C MET A 109 0.57 -5.20 2.18
N LEU A 110 0.10 -4.35 3.10
CA LEU A 110 1.01 -3.59 3.97
C LEU A 110 1.81 -4.50 4.90
N ASN A 111 1.18 -5.54 5.46
CA ASN A 111 1.88 -6.52 6.29
C ASN A 111 2.94 -7.29 5.51
N ASP A 112 2.62 -7.71 4.30
CA ASP A 112 3.53 -8.41 3.40
C ASP A 112 4.70 -7.52 2.97
N MET A 113 4.42 -6.25 2.69
CA MET A 113 5.45 -5.26 2.34
C MET A 113 6.41 -4.99 3.50
N GLU A 114 5.89 -4.86 4.74
CA GLU A 114 6.74 -4.75 5.93
C GLU A 114 7.60 -6.01 6.10
N PHE A 115 7.01 -7.20 5.91
CA PHE A 115 7.75 -8.46 5.95
C PHE A 115 8.88 -8.48 4.92
N THR A 116 8.60 -8.08 3.69
CA THR A 116 9.59 -8.01 2.61
C THR A 116 10.74 -7.05 2.98
N VAL A 117 10.46 -5.86 3.49
CA VAL A 117 11.49 -4.91 3.93
C VAL A 117 12.38 -5.52 5.01
N VAL A 118 11.79 -6.17 6.02
CA VAL A 118 12.55 -6.80 7.11
C VAL A 118 13.41 -7.95 6.58
N HIS A 119 12.84 -8.79 5.71
CA HIS A 119 13.51 -9.90 5.07
C HIS A 119 14.77 -9.44 4.32
N GLU A 120 14.63 -8.42 3.47
CA GLU A 120 15.76 -7.90 2.69
C GLU A 120 16.84 -7.23 3.56
N LEU A 121 16.44 -6.56 4.64
CA LEU A 121 17.40 -6.01 5.60
C LEU A 121 18.17 -7.09 6.36
N ILE A 122 17.56 -8.25 6.64
CA ILE A 122 18.25 -9.37 7.27
C ILE A 122 19.28 -9.96 6.31
N HIS A 123 18.99 -10.09 5.01
CA HIS A 123 20.00 -10.48 4.01
C HIS A 123 21.20 -9.53 4.02
N LEU A 124 20.94 -8.22 4.12
CA LEU A 124 22.01 -7.22 4.19
C LEU A 124 22.85 -7.38 5.46
N GLU A 125 22.23 -7.58 6.62
CA GLU A 125 22.92 -7.78 7.91
C GLU A 125 23.78 -9.04 7.90
N LEU A 126 23.29 -10.11 7.27
CA LEU A 126 24.01 -11.39 7.17
C LEU A 126 25.07 -11.40 6.06
N SER A 127 25.05 -10.45 5.13
CA SER A 127 25.90 -10.45 3.94
C SER A 127 27.41 -10.56 4.23
N PRO A 128 27.99 -9.92 5.27
CA PRO A 128 29.40 -10.05 5.57
C PRO A 128 29.82 -11.48 5.99
N VAL A 129 28.89 -12.22 6.62
CA VAL A 129 29.13 -13.59 7.09
C VAL A 129 28.90 -14.60 5.96
N LEU A 130 27.89 -14.36 5.12
CA LEU A 130 27.46 -15.28 4.08
C LEU A 130 28.24 -15.11 2.77
N SER A 131 28.74 -13.91 2.49
CA SER A 131 29.48 -13.58 1.26
C SER A 131 30.68 -14.50 0.97
N PRO A 132 31.50 -14.91 1.96
CA PRO A 132 32.59 -15.82 1.72
C PRO A 132 32.18 -17.28 1.52
N LEU A 133 30.94 -17.66 1.78
CA LEU A 133 30.47 -19.02 1.69
C LEU A 133 30.13 -19.39 0.23
N SER A 134 30.25 -20.68 -0.07
CA SER A 134 29.87 -21.20 -1.39
C SER A 134 28.36 -21.03 -1.62
N ARG A 135 28.00 -20.47 -2.77
CA ARG A 135 26.61 -20.19 -3.17
C ARG A 135 25.96 -21.39 -3.89
N SER A 136 25.90 -22.56 -3.23
CA SER A 136 25.11 -23.66 -3.75
C SER A 136 23.60 -23.38 -3.64
N ASP A 137 22.78 -24.05 -4.45
CA ASP A 137 21.33 -23.93 -4.36
C ASP A 137 20.77 -24.43 -3.01
N ALA A 138 21.44 -25.37 -2.37
CA ALA A 138 21.11 -25.84 -1.03
C ALA A 138 21.32 -24.72 -0.01
N ASN A 139 22.53 -24.14 0.02
CA ASN A 139 22.88 -23.05 0.94
C ASN A 139 21.94 -21.84 0.78
N ARG A 140 21.55 -21.52 -0.46
CA ARG A 140 20.60 -20.43 -0.73
C ARG A 140 19.20 -20.72 -0.16
N ARG A 141 18.71 -21.95 -0.30
CA ARG A 141 17.42 -22.33 0.28
C ARG A 141 17.46 -22.30 1.80
N ASP A 142 18.56 -22.72 2.41
CA ASP A 142 18.73 -22.71 3.86
C ASP A 142 18.81 -21.25 4.37
N GLU A 143 19.53 -20.37 3.67
CA GLU A 143 19.58 -18.94 3.93
C GLU A 143 18.18 -18.31 3.88
N GLU A 144 17.43 -18.52 2.79
CA GLU A 144 16.05 -18.01 2.65
C GLU A 144 15.14 -18.51 3.78
N THR A 145 15.28 -19.79 4.15
CA THR A 145 14.49 -20.37 5.26
C THR A 145 14.81 -19.67 6.58
N ALA A 146 16.09 -19.46 6.88
CA ALA A 146 16.54 -18.81 8.09
C ALA A 146 16.09 -17.34 8.13
N VAL A 147 16.26 -16.61 7.03
CA VAL A 147 15.85 -15.20 6.90
C VAL A 147 14.34 -15.06 7.09
N ASN A 148 13.52 -15.91 6.47
CA ASN A 148 12.08 -15.91 6.64
C ASN A 148 11.67 -16.12 8.11
N GLN A 149 12.29 -17.09 8.81
CA GLN A 149 12.01 -17.36 10.22
C GLN A 149 12.41 -16.19 11.12
N MET A 150 13.54 -15.56 10.86
CA MET A 150 14.00 -14.38 11.60
C MET A 150 13.07 -13.18 11.38
N ALA A 151 12.68 -12.91 10.14
CA ALA A 151 11.76 -11.84 9.82
C ALA A 151 10.40 -12.02 10.54
N ASP A 152 9.83 -13.23 10.46
CA ASP A 152 8.57 -13.56 11.13
C ASP A 152 8.68 -13.39 12.65
N ALA A 153 9.76 -13.88 13.26
CA ALA A 153 9.98 -13.75 14.70
C ALA A 153 10.11 -12.29 15.15
N LEU A 154 10.86 -11.47 14.41
CA LEU A 154 11.04 -10.05 14.71
C LEU A 154 9.72 -9.28 14.61
N LEU A 155 8.92 -9.53 13.57
CA LEU A 155 7.62 -8.90 13.37
C LEU A 155 6.61 -9.31 14.46
N LYS A 156 6.60 -10.59 14.87
CA LYS A 156 5.76 -11.05 15.99
C LYS A 156 6.13 -10.39 17.29
N LEU A 157 7.42 -10.27 17.59
CA LEU A 157 7.90 -9.57 18.80
C LEU A 157 7.54 -8.07 18.79
N ASP A 158 7.57 -7.44 17.65
CA ASP A 158 7.19 -6.05 17.52
C ASP A 158 5.70 -5.81 17.76
N ARG A 159 4.86 -6.66 17.19
CA ARG A 159 3.39 -6.59 17.33
C ARG A 159 2.90 -6.96 18.73
N ALA A 160 3.72 -7.60 19.56
CA ALA A 160 3.40 -7.97 20.92
C ALA A 160 3.72 -6.87 21.97
N ARG A 161 4.29 -5.74 21.54
CA ARG A 161 4.62 -4.58 22.41
C ARG A 161 3.47 -3.59 22.47
#